data_537520e67b4d4e37064ddbc5dd241ff6
#
_entry.id   537520e67b4d4e37064ddbc5dd241ff6
#
_cell.length_a   1.000
_cell.length_b   1.000
_cell.length_c   1.000
_cell.angle_alpha   90.00
_cell.angle_beta   90.00
_cell.angle_gamma   90.00
#
_symmetry.space_group_name_H-M   'P 1'
#
loop_
_entity.id
_entity.type
_entity.pdbx_description
1 polymer ?
#
loop_
_entity_poly.entity_id
_entity_poly.type
_entity_poly.pdbx_seq_one_letter_code
_entity_poly.pdbx_strand_id
1 'polypeptide(L)'
;MPNDLSTARLHNLLINLYGCETGDAVYSRLREKIHQFKQYFLYNNCLPGELTERDAILITYADQVTEEGKLPLQTLAEFCQNYLRGIIRGIHLLPFFPSSSDDGFSVIDYRRVDDALGSWQDIARLAEDYHLMFDAVINHVSAQSPWFIGYLQGRKEYRDFFIEIEGEADLSRVVRPRALPLLSEFETPNGKKRIWTTFSEDQVDLNYHNPEVLINILDTLLFYVSKGARYIRLDAIAYVWKEIGTSCIHLPQTHWIVQIMRALLDETALYVKLITETNVSHIENISYFGDGQNEAHLVYNFALPPLVLHTLLTGDATKISQWADQLTLPSKDVNFFNFLASHDGIGLNPVQGILNQADIDALIENTLASGNEVSYKHNPDGSQSPYELNINYFDALNSGKPTTPHALQVEKFVTAHAMMLALKGLPGIYFHSLFGSRGWLEGVKQTGIKRTVNRQKLDKNNLVQELSDQSSLRYQIYSRLALLLKTRRSYVEFSPGSEQKILFLDPAVFSIVRYFEGGRRRILCLHNISNKYQEAAVDLPPYNKKPFASVKEVINRQILVLNKRAAVSLKPYQTKWLLLDE
;
A
#
# COMPACT_ATOMS: atom_id res chain seq x y z
N MET A 1 -31.95 8.12 5.73
CA MET A 1 -31.53 9.50 6.06
C MET A 1 -30.02 9.68 6.35
N PRO A 2 -29.11 8.90 5.79
CA PRO A 2 -27.67 9.23 5.78
C PRO A 2 -27.29 10.29 4.73
N ASN A 3 -28.18 10.55 3.74
CA ASN A 3 -27.85 11.34 2.56
C ASN A 3 -27.72 12.85 2.80
N ASP A 4 -28.36 13.45 3.83
CA ASP A 4 -28.34 14.90 4.01
C ASP A 4 -27.00 15.40 4.61
N LEU A 5 -26.36 14.61 5.47
CA LEU A 5 -25.09 15.01 6.11
C LEU A 5 -23.91 14.97 5.14
N SER A 6 -23.80 13.93 4.31
CA SER A 6 -22.72 13.83 3.31
C SER A 6 -22.86 14.88 2.21
N THR A 7 -24.09 15.19 1.82
CA THR A 7 -24.43 16.20 0.82
C THR A 7 -24.06 17.61 1.30
N ALA A 8 -24.45 17.97 2.53
CA ALA A 8 -24.09 19.28 3.14
C ALA A 8 -22.57 19.39 3.35
N ARG A 9 -21.91 18.29 3.72
CA ARG A 9 -20.46 18.23 3.90
C ARG A 9 -19.72 18.47 2.57
N LEU A 10 -20.12 17.78 1.50
CA LEU A 10 -19.53 17.96 0.17
C LEU A 10 -19.62 19.41 -0.30
N HIS A 11 -20.78 20.05 -0.13
CA HIS A 11 -21.00 21.45 -0.48
C HIS A 11 -20.08 22.39 0.30
N ASN A 12 -20.03 22.25 1.62
CA ASN A 12 -19.18 23.08 2.48
C ASN A 12 -17.69 22.95 2.15
N LEU A 13 -17.22 21.75 1.82
CA LEU A 13 -15.83 21.50 1.42
C LEU A 13 -15.49 22.21 0.11
N LEU A 14 -16.39 22.22 -0.86
CA LEU A 14 -16.20 22.94 -2.12
C LEU A 14 -16.18 24.45 -1.93
N ILE A 15 -17.02 24.98 -1.04
CA ILE A 15 -16.98 26.40 -0.67
C ILE A 15 -15.65 26.74 0.03
N ASN A 16 -15.16 25.89 0.95
CA ASN A 16 -13.88 26.11 1.61
C ASN A 16 -12.71 26.10 0.63
N LEU A 17 -12.79 25.26 -0.40
CA LEU A 17 -11.71 25.11 -1.39
C LEU A 17 -11.69 26.23 -2.43
N TYR A 18 -12.86 26.70 -2.91
CA TYR A 18 -12.98 27.61 -4.06
C TYR A 18 -13.72 28.91 -3.77
N GLY A 19 -14.19 29.12 -2.53
CA GLY A 19 -15.08 30.26 -2.20
C GLY A 19 -16.54 30.01 -2.57
N CYS A 20 -17.45 30.89 -2.09
CA CYS A 20 -18.89 30.65 -2.20
C CYS A 20 -19.38 30.52 -3.65
N GLU A 21 -19.09 31.50 -4.52
CA GLU A 21 -19.62 31.53 -5.90
C GLU A 21 -19.14 30.33 -6.72
N THR A 22 -17.82 30.08 -6.74
CA THR A 22 -17.24 28.97 -7.49
C THR A 22 -17.62 27.63 -6.87
N GLY A 23 -17.61 27.52 -5.52
CA GLY A 23 -17.99 26.32 -4.80
C GLY A 23 -19.43 25.89 -5.07
N ASP A 24 -20.38 26.85 -5.10
CA ASP A 24 -21.78 26.61 -5.47
C ASP A 24 -21.93 26.09 -6.91
N ALA A 25 -21.20 26.69 -7.85
CA ALA A 25 -21.23 26.28 -9.25
C ALA A 25 -20.66 24.87 -9.45
N VAL A 26 -19.53 24.55 -8.80
CA VAL A 26 -18.92 23.21 -8.81
C VAL A 26 -19.84 22.18 -8.17
N TYR A 27 -20.44 22.51 -7.04
CA TYR A 27 -21.37 21.64 -6.34
C TYR A 27 -22.58 21.30 -7.25
N SER A 28 -23.19 22.29 -7.88
CA SER A 28 -24.35 22.08 -8.78
C SER A 28 -24.02 21.11 -9.91
N ARG A 29 -22.87 21.29 -10.56
CA ARG A 29 -22.40 20.39 -11.63
C ARG A 29 -22.10 18.98 -11.12
N LEU A 30 -21.51 18.88 -9.95
CA LEU A 30 -21.21 17.58 -9.35
C LEU A 30 -22.49 16.83 -8.95
N ARG A 31 -23.52 17.55 -8.49
CA ARG A 31 -24.85 16.96 -8.20
C ARG A 31 -25.47 16.32 -9.44
N GLU A 32 -25.34 16.94 -10.60
CA GLU A 32 -25.82 16.36 -11.86
C GLU A 32 -25.09 15.05 -12.19
N LYS A 33 -23.75 15.03 -12.05
CA LYS A 33 -22.94 13.82 -12.25
C LYS A 33 -23.29 12.70 -11.26
N ILE A 34 -23.46 13.02 -9.98
CA ILE A 34 -23.89 12.08 -8.94
C ILE A 34 -25.26 11.50 -9.30
N HIS A 35 -26.20 12.35 -9.75
CA HIS A 35 -27.53 11.91 -10.15
C HIS A 35 -27.47 10.94 -11.33
N GLN A 36 -26.74 11.29 -12.38
CA GLN A 36 -26.52 10.44 -13.56
C GLN A 36 -25.88 9.10 -13.14
N PHE A 37 -24.83 9.15 -12.33
CA PHE A 37 -24.18 7.93 -11.84
C PHE A 37 -25.15 7.02 -11.09
N LYS A 38 -25.95 7.57 -10.17
CA LYS A 38 -26.94 6.80 -9.41
C LYS A 38 -28.02 6.17 -10.30
N GLN A 39 -28.45 6.84 -11.37
CA GLN A 39 -29.43 6.28 -12.30
C GLN A 39 -28.93 5.01 -13.00
N TYR A 40 -27.65 4.97 -13.37
CA TYR A 40 -27.05 3.82 -14.05
C TYR A 40 -26.60 2.71 -13.10
N PHE A 41 -26.32 3.02 -11.82
CA PHE A 41 -25.70 2.11 -10.84
C PHE A 41 -26.58 1.73 -9.66
N LEU A 42 -27.87 2.11 -9.63
CA LEU A 42 -28.81 1.84 -8.53
C LEU A 42 -29.10 0.35 -8.25
N TYR A 43 -28.60 -0.58 -9.03
CA TYR A 43 -28.98 -1.99 -8.94
C TYR A 43 -28.01 -2.93 -8.19
N ASN A 44 -26.87 -2.45 -7.77
CA ASN A 44 -26.00 -3.23 -6.91
C ASN A 44 -26.15 -2.77 -5.45
N ASN A 45 -27.13 -3.31 -4.74
CA ASN A 45 -27.26 -3.25 -3.29
C ASN A 45 -26.08 -3.96 -2.60
N CYS A 46 -24.85 -3.51 -2.86
CA CYS A 46 -23.71 -3.89 -2.07
C CYS A 46 -23.81 -3.12 -0.75
N LEU A 47 -24.28 -3.78 0.30
CA LEU A 47 -24.14 -3.28 1.66
C LEU A 47 -22.67 -2.92 1.90
N PRO A 48 -22.38 -1.86 2.70
CA PRO A 48 -21.02 -1.56 3.11
C PRO A 48 -20.42 -2.83 3.70
N GLY A 49 -19.52 -3.47 2.96
CA GLY A 49 -18.83 -4.66 3.45
C GLY A 49 -17.80 -4.21 4.47
N GLU A 50 -17.97 -4.63 5.73
CA GLU A 50 -16.90 -4.54 6.71
C GLU A 50 -15.71 -5.39 6.25
N LEU A 51 -14.51 -4.90 6.55
CA LEU A 51 -13.29 -5.68 6.36
C LEU A 51 -13.29 -6.83 7.36
N THR A 52 -12.99 -8.03 6.87
CA THR A 52 -13.01 -9.26 7.67
C THR A 52 -11.62 -9.93 7.69
N GLU A 53 -11.48 -10.97 8.48
CA GLU A 53 -10.31 -11.84 8.51
C GLU A 53 -10.00 -12.48 7.14
N ARG A 54 -10.98 -12.53 6.24
CA ARG A 54 -10.83 -13.09 4.89
C ARG A 54 -10.18 -12.14 3.92
N ASP A 55 -10.15 -10.84 4.26
CA ASP A 55 -9.60 -9.82 3.40
C ASP A 55 -8.06 -9.83 3.48
N ALA A 56 -7.46 -10.09 2.33
CA ALA A 56 -6.05 -9.95 2.03
C ALA A 56 -5.94 -9.56 0.55
N ILE A 57 -5.05 -8.62 0.21
CA ILE A 57 -4.91 -8.07 -1.13
C ILE A 57 -3.57 -8.51 -1.71
N LEU A 58 -3.58 -9.04 -2.94
CA LEU A 58 -2.38 -9.20 -3.75
C LEU A 58 -2.07 -7.86 -4.43
N ILE A 59 -0.85 -7.36 -4.29
CA ILE A 59 -0.35 -6.21 -5.06
C ILE A 59 0.39 -6.77 -6.27
N THR A 60 -0.01 -6.39 -7.48
CA THR A 60 0.56 -6.96 -8.72
C THR A 60 0.39 -6.03 -9.92
N TYR A 61 1.28 -6.13 -10.89
CA TYR A 61 1.05 -5.59 -12.21
C TYR A 61 0.13 -6.51 -13.04
N ALA A 62 -0.56 -5.94 -14.02
CA ALA A 62 -1.38 -6.70 -14.96
C ALA A 62 -0.56 -7.69 -15.80
N ASP A 63 0.67 -7.33 -16.13
CA ASP A 63 1.65 -8.13 -16.89
C ASP A 63 2.67 -8.86 -15.99
N GLN A 64 2.37 -9.05 -14.73
CA GLN A 64 3.28 -9.69 -13.77
C GLN A 64 3.62 -11.13 -14.17
N VAL A 65 2.64 -11.82 -14.79
CA VAL A 65 2.80 -13.15 -15.36
C VAL A 65 2.38 -13.10 -16.82
N THR A 66 3.26 -13.56 -17.69
CA THR A 66 3.05 -13.54 -19.14
C THR A 66 3.07 -14.95 -19.73
N GLU A 67 2.34 -15.15 -20.82
CA GLU A 67 2.30 -16.38 -21.61
C GLU A 67 2.27 -16.02 -23.09
N GLU A 68 3.11 -16.67 -23.92
CA GLU A 68 3.15 -16.39 -25.35
C GLU A 68 1.78 -16.61 -26.01
N GLY A 69 1.34 -15.66 -26.81
CA GLY A 69 0.07 -15.72 -27.53
C GLY A 69 -1.18 -15.34 -26.71
N LYS A 70 -1.02 -14.93 -25.45
CA LYS A 70 -2.13 -14.43 -24.60
C LYS A 70 -1.90 -13.02 -24.12
N LEU A 71 -2.97 -12.27 -23.94
CA LEU A 71 -2.90 -10.96 -23.29
C LEU A 71 -2.59 -11.13 -21.78
N PRO A 72 -1.76 -10.26 -21.21
CA PRO A 72 -1.31 -10.36 -19.81
C PRO A 72 -2.43 -10.49 -18.79
N LEU A 73 -3.50 -9.66 -18.88
CA LEU A 73 -4.64 -9.74 -17.96
C LEU A 73 -5.35 -11.09 -18.00
N GLN A 74 -5.41 -11.75 -19.14
CA GLN A 74 -6.02 -13.09 -19.28
C GLN A 74 -5.12 -14.13 -18.62
N THR A 75 -3.82 -14.04 -18.82
CA THR A 75 -2.84 -14.92 -18.17
C THR A 75 -2.85 -14.74 -16.66
N LEU A 76 -2.89 -13.49 -16.18
CA LEU A 76 -2.96 -13.18 -14.74
C LEU A 76 -4.25 -13.73 -14.12
N ALA A 77 -5.42 -13.57 -14.79
CA ALA A 77 -6.70 -14.07 -14.29
C ALA A 77 -6.67 -15.59 -14.12
N GLU A 78 -6.19 -16.32 -15.12
CA GLU A 78 -6.04 -17.78 -15.06
C GLU A 78 -5.06 -18.22 -13.96
N PHE A 79 -3.94 -17.53 -13.82
CA PHE A 79 -2.96 -17.80 -12.77
C PHE A 79 -3.55 -17.56 -11.37
N CYS A 80 -4.28 -16.46 -11.18
CA CYS A 80 -4.94 -16.15 -9.93
C CYS A 80 -5.99 -17.18 -9.54
N GLN A 81 -6.82 -17.65 -10.48
CA GLN A 81 -7.80 -18.72 -10.23
C GLN A 81 -7.14 -19.99 -9.72
N ASN A 82 -5.99 -20.37 -10.29
CA ASN A 82 -5.31 -21.61 -9.95
C ASN A 82 -4.57 -21.54 -8.61
N TYR A 83 -3.96 -20.40 -8.27
CA TYR A 83 -3.06 -20.28 -7.12
C TYR A 83 -3.60 -19.44 -5.96
N LEU A 84 -4.53 -18.51 -6.20
CA LEU A 84 -4.96 -17.55 -5.17
C LEU A 84 -6.37 -17.77 -4.65
N ARG A 85 -7.17 -18.60 -5.32
CA ARG A 85 -8.53 -18.88 -4.88
C ARG A 85 -8.56 -19.44 -3.46
N GLY A 86 -9.31 -18.78 -2.59
CA GLY A 86 -9.40 -19.16 -1.18
C GLY A 86 -8.20 -18.74 -0.32
N ILE A 87 -7.23 -17.96 -0.86
CA ILE A 87 -6.07 -17.43 -0.15
C ILE A 87 -6.16 -15.90 -0.11
N ILE A 88 -6.37 -15.28 -1.25
CA ILE A 88 -6.50 -13.83 -1.46
C ILE A 88 -7.95 -13.51 -1.81
N ARG A 89 -8.46 -12.38 -1.34
CA ARG A 89 -9.81 -11.89 -1.67
C ARG A 89 -9.80 -10.67 -2.57
N GLY A 90 -8.74 -9.87 -2.54
CA GLY A 90 -8.62 -8.67 -3.37
C GLY A 90 -7.35 -8.66 -4.19
N ILE A 91 -7.40 -7.99 -5.34
CA ILE A 91 -6.25 -7.77 -6.21
C ILE A 91 -6.09 -6.27 -6.42
N HIS A 92 -4.95 -5.73 -6.02
CA HIS A 92 -4.49 -4.42 -6.41
C HIS A 92 -3.76 -4.56 -7.75
N LEU A 93 -4.43 -4.15 -8.81
CA LEU A 93 -3.81 -3.95 -10.10
C LEU A 93 -3.11 -2.60 -10.10
N LEU A 94 -1.79 -2.61 -10.08
CA LEU A 94 -0.96 -1.42 -10.30
C LEU A 94 -1.34 -0.80 -11.65
N PRO A 95 -1.06 0.48 -11.93
CA PRO A 95 -1.64 1.18 -13.06
C PRO A 95 -1.56 0.38 -14.36
N PHE A 96 -2.72 0.12 -14.94
CA PHE A 96 -2.91 -0.69 -16.16
C PHE A 96 -3.44 0.15 -17.33
N PHE A 97 -3.40 1.45 -17.17
CA PHE A 97 -3.80 2.44 -18.18
C PHE A 97 -2.67 2.67 -19.18
N PRO A 98 -2.97 3.19 -20.39
CA PRO A 98 -1.92 3.70 -21.27
C PRO A 98 -1.04 4.70 -20.54
N SER A 99 0.26 4.49 -20.57
CA SER A 99 1.24 5.28 -19.82
C SER A 99 2.51 5.47 -20.64
N SER A 100 3.31 6.48 -20.32
CA SER A 100 4.54 6.80 -21.04
C SER A 100 5.81 6.43 -20.28
N SER A 101 5.73 6.31 -18.94
CA SER A 101 6.89 6.01 -18.12
C SER A 101 6.51 5.50 -16.72
N ASP A 102 7.52 5.22 -15.89
CA ASP A 102 7.42 4.78 -14.49
C ASP A 102 6.49 3.57 -14.29
N ASP A 103 6.52 2.61 -15.23
CA ASP A 103 5.72 1.37 -15.19
C ASP A 103 4.23 1.62 -14.88
N GLY A 104 3.61 2.60 -15.55
CA GLY A 104 2.18 2.89 -15.41
C GLY A 104 1.86 4.17 -14.62
N PHE A 105 2.82 4.71 -13.84
CA PHE A 105 2.58 5.90 -13.00
C PHE A 105 2.72 7.24 -13.73
N SER A 106 2.80 7.23 -15.07
CA SER A 106 2.67 8.41 -15.93
C SER A 106 1.50 8.19 -16.89
N VAL A 107 0.28 8.42 -16.39
CA VAL A 107 -0.97 8.03 -17.08
C VAL A 107 -1.27 8.95 -18.24
N ILE A 108 -1.50 8.36 -19.43
CA ILE A 108 -1.93 9.07 -20.63
C ILE A 108 -3.46 9.22 -20.65
N ASP A 109 -4.19 8.14 -20.35
CA ASP A 109 -5.66 8.11 -20.37
C ASP A 109 -6.22 7.24 -19.25
N TYR A 110 -6.94 7.85 -18.32
CA TYR A 110 -7.56 7.18 -17.16
C TYR A 110 -8.73 6.24 -17.50
N ARG A 111 -9.27 6.32 -18.72
CA ARG A 111 -10.49 5.61 -19.09
C ARG A 111 -10.28 4.40 -19.99
N ARG A 112 -9.05 4.19 -20.42
CA ARG A 112 -8.65 3.05 -21.24
C ARG A 112 -7.78 2.08 -20.46
N VAL A 113 -7.92 0.79 -20.77
CA VAL A 113 -6.89 -0.19 -20.45
C VAL A 113 -5.84 -0.13 -21.54
N ASP A 114 -4.56 -0.30 -21.21
CA ASP A 114 -3.51 -0.41 -22.21
C ASP A 114 -3.79 -1.63 -23.10
N ASP A 115 -3.85 -1.40 -24.42
CA ASP A 115 -4.19 -2.45 -25.40
C ASP A 115 -3.20 -3.63 -25.36
N ALA A 116 -1.94 -3.38 -24.92
CA ALA A 116 -0.95 -4.44 -24.72
C ALA A 116 -1.23 -5.32 -23.49
N LEU A 117 -2.01 -4.86 -22.54
CA LEU A 117 -2.35 -5.59 -21.33
C LEU A 117 -3.68 -6.35 -21.45
N GLY A 118 -4.66 -5.76 -22.15
CA GLY A 118 -6.00 -6.34 -22.29
C GLY A 118 -7.10 -5.31 -22.44
N SER A 119 -8.25 -5.56 -21.83
CA SER A 119 -9.45 -4.74 -21.95
C SER A 119 -10.23 -4.63 -20.63
N TRP A 120 -11.20 -3.71 -20.58
CA TRP A 120 -12.16 -3.65 -19.46
C TRP A 120 -12.95 -4.95 -19.27
N GLN A 121 -13.08 -5.78 -20.30
CA GLN A 121 -13.70 -7.09 -20.20
C GLN A 121 -12.85 -8.07 -19.39
N ASP A 122 -11.53 -8.01 -19.56
CA ASP A 122 -10.60 -8.84 -18.79
C ASP A 122 -10.54 -8.39 -17.33
N ILE A 123 -10.62 -7.08 -17.07
CA ILE A 123 -10.78 -6.53 -15.71
C ILE A 123 -12.10 -7.01 -15.07
N ALA A 124 -13.20 -6.98 -15.82
CA ALA A 124 -14.51 -7.44 -15.32
C ALA A 124 -14.49 -8.93 -14.95
N ARG A 125 -13.79 -9.78 -15.69
CA ARG A 125 -13.61 -11.21 -15.34
C ARG A 125 -12.85 -11.38 -14.03
N LEU A 126 -11.80 -10.59 -13.78
CA LEU A 126 -11.13 -10.60 -12.48
C LEU A 126 -12.06 -10.17 -11.34
N ALA A 127 -12.94 -9.21 -11.59
CA ALA A 127 -13.91 -8.71 -10.61
C ALA A 127 -14.98 -9.76 -10.21
N GLU A 128 -15.19 -10.81 -11.01
CA GLU A 128 -16.10 -11.92 -10.65
C GLU A 128 -15.60 -12.71 -9.44
N ASP A 129 -14.28 -12.89 -9.32
CA ASP A 129 -13.65 -13.70 -8.26
C ASP A 129 -12.98 -12.86 -7.16
N TYR A 130 -12.59 -11.61 -7.45
CA TYR A 130 -11.77 -10.76 -6.57
C TYR A 130 -12.33 -9.35 -6.41
N HIS A 131 -12.15 -8.78 -5.24
CA HIS A 131 -12.34 -7.36 -5.01
C HIS A 131 -11.16 -6.58 -5.64
N LEU A 132 -11.44 -5.70 -6.59
CA LEU A 132 -10.39 -4.98 -7.29
C LEU A 132 -10.01 -3.67 -6.60
N MET A 133 -8.73 -3.37 -6.61
CA MET A 133 -8.14 -2.11 -6.19
C MET A 133 -7.44 -1.47 -7.38
N PHE A 134 -7.78 -0.21 -7.66
CA PHE A 134 -7.19 0.58 -8.74
C PHE A 134 -6.41 1.77 -8.18
N ASP A 135 -5.34 2.15 -8.88
CA ASP A 135 -4.60 3.37 -8.60
C ASP A 135 -5.30 4.58 -9.22
N ALA A 136 -5.51 5.60 -8.41
CA ALA A 136 -5.84 6.94 -8.86
C ALA A 136 -4.57 7.80 -8.81
N VAL A 137 -3.82 7.81 -9.92
CA VAL A 137 -2.63 8.62 -10.12
C VAL A 137 -3.09 10.03 -10.50
N ILE A 138 -3.44 10.83 -9.50
CA ILE A 138 -4.17 12.08 -9.68
C ILE A 138 -3.39 13.33 -9.30
N ASN A 139 -2.17 13.19 -8.80
CA ASN A 139 -1.29 14.33 -8.61
C ASN A 139 -0.78 14.88 -9.94
N HIS A 140 -0.58 14.01 -10.94
CA HIS A 140 0.03 14.33 -12.22
C HIS A 140 -0.53 13.45 -13.34
N VAL A 141 -0.24 13.82 -14.56
CA VAL A 141 -0.51 13.04 -15.78
C VAL A 141 0.75 12.95 -16.63
N SER A 142 0.76 12.04 -17.59
CA SER A 142 1.81 11.98 -18.61
C SER A 142 1.92 13.28 -19.42
N ALA A 143 3.14 13.66 -19.77
CA ALA A 143 3.39 14.70 -20.76
C ALA A 143 2.78 14.37 -22.14
N GLN A 144 2.40 13.11 -22.39
CA GLN A 144 1.71 12.66 -23.60
C GLN A 144 0.18 12.60 -23.43
N SER A 145 -0.36 12.99 -22.28
CA SER A 145 -1.81 12.98 -22.06
C SER A 145 -2.53 13.98 -22.99
N PRO A 146 -3.75 13.67 -23.44
CA PRO A 146 -4.57 14.63 -24.22
C PRO A 146 -4.77 15.96 -23.51
N TRP A 147 -4.81 15.97 -22.17
CA TRP A 147 -4.94 17.18 -21.38
C TRP A 147 -3.71 18.08 -21.52
N PHE A 148 -2.52 17.51 -21.38
CA PHE A 148 -1.29 18.30 -21.47
C PHE A 148 -0.97 18.71 -22.91
N ILE A 149 -1.17 17.82 -23.88
CA ILE A 149 -1.03 18.18 -25.31
C ILE A 149 -1.99 19.32 -25.68
N GLY A 150 -3.26 19.23 -25.23
CA GLY A 150 -4.24 20.29 -25.46
C GLY A 150 -3.85 21.62 -24.79
N TYR A 151 -3.29 21.58 -23.59
CA TYR A 151 -2.74 22.75 -22.89
C TYR A 151 -1.58 23.37 -23.69
N LEU A 152 -0.60 22.59 -24.13
CA LEU A 152 0.53 23.08 -24.94
C LEU A 152 0.05 23.70 -26.27
N GLN A 153 -1.03 23.18 -26.85
CA GLN A 153 -1.66 23.73 -28.09
C GLN A 153 -2.53 24.98 -27.83
N GLY A 154 -2.69 25.41 -26.58
CA GLY A 154 -3.50 26.57 -26.21
C GLY A 154 -5.00 26.33 -26.29
N ARG A 155 -5.49 25.09 -26.23
CA ARG A 155 -6.93 24.77 -26.22
C ARG A 155 -7.57 25.34 -24.95
N LYS A 156 -8.71 25.99 -25.10
CA LYS A 156 -9.40 26.70 -24.01
C LYS A 156 -9.86 25.79 -22.89
N GLU A 157 -10.27 24.56 -23.21
CA GLU A 157 -10.75 23.56 -22.24
C GLU A 157 -9.68 23.12 -21.25
N TYR A 158 -8.39 23.21 -21.62
CA TYR A 158 -7.26 22.80 -20.75
C TYR A 158 -6.47 23.99 -20.21
N ARG A 159 -6.97 25.20 -20.41
CA ARG A 159 -6.36 26.38 -19.83
C ARG A 159 -6.32 26.23 -18.30
N ASP A 160 -5.19 26.55 -17.73
CA ASP A 160 -4.95 26.49 -16.27
C ASP A 160 -5.08 25.08 -15.65
N PHE A 161 -5.03 23.99 -16.47
CA PHE A 161 -5.01 22.61 -15.97
C PHE A 161 -3.67 22.24 -15.32
N PHE A 162 -2.61 22.95 -15.67
CA PHE A 162 -1.25 22.71 -15.22
C PHE A 162 -0.68 23.97 -14.56
N ILE A 163 0.33 23.76 -13.70
CA ILE A 163 0.92 24.85 -12.94
C ILE A 163 2.11 25.40 -13.71
N GLU A 164 1.94 26.58 -14.28
CA GLU A 164 2.97 27.33 -14.97
C GLU A 164 3.64 28.32 -14.00
N ILE A 165 4.94 28.42 -14.03
CA ILE A 165 5.72 29.40 -13.25
C ILE A 165 6.35 30.43 -14.17
N GLU A 166 5.75 31.61 -14.19
CA GLU A 166 6.26 32.78 -14.91
C GLU A 166 7.24 33.57 -14.01
N GLY A 167 8.35 34.02 -14.58
CA GLY A 167 9.32 34.81 -13.84
C GLY A 167 10.07 34.04 -12.74
N GLU A 168 10.51 34.75 -11.71
CA GLU A 168 11.15 34.16 -10.52
C GLU A 168 10.11 33.89 -9.44
N ALA A 169 10.09 32.67 -8.91
CA ALA A 169 9.27 32.27 -7.78
C ALA A 169 10.14 31.64 -6.71
N ASP A 170 9.88 31.93 -5.45
CA ASP A 170 10.56 31.28 -4.32
C ASP A 170 9.99 29.86 -4.11
N LEU A 171 10.72 28.88 -4.59
CA LEU A 171 10.41 27.46 -4.47
C LEU A 171 11.31 26.75 -3.46
N SER A 172 12.10 27.50 -2.67
CA SER A 172 13.09 26.94 -1.74
C SER A 172 12.48 26.07 -0.64
N ARG A 173 11.21 26.33 -0.26
CA ARG A 173 10.49 25.61 0.78
C ARG A 173 9.78 24.35 0.28
N VAL A 174 9.69 24.14 -1.04
CA VAL A 174 8.96 23.03 -1.62
C VAL A 174 9.65 21.70 -1.30
N VAL A 175 8.90 20.79 -0.69
CA VAL A 175 9.38 19.43 -0.40
C VAL A 175 9.45 18.62 -1.69
N ARG A 176 10.61 18.02 -1.97
CA ARG A 176 10.87 17.28 -3.20
C ARG A 176 11.20 15.82 -2.87
N PRO A 177 10.36 14.88 -3.31
CA PRO A 177 10.60 13.46 -3.03
C PRO A 177 11.73 12.86 -3.87
N ARG A 178 12.11 13.52 -4.98
CA ARG A 178 13.17 13.08 -5.91
C ARG A 178 14.20 14.17 -6.13
N ALA A 179 15.39 13.76 -6.57
CA ALA A 179 16.51 14.64 -6.87
C ALA A 179 16.42 15.32 -8.27
N LEU A 180 15.29 15.21 -8.96
CA LEU A 180 15.05 15.78 -10.29
C LEU A 180 14.61 17.25 -10.21
N PRO A 181 14.75 18.06 -11.27
CA PRO A 181 14.24 19.43 -11.31
C PRO A 181 12.73 19.48 -10.99
N LEU A 182 12.30 20.48 -10.23
CA LEU A 182 10.88 20.70 -9.90
C LEU A 182 10.11 21.26 -11.08
N LEU A 183 10.76 22.04 -11.93
CA LEU A 183 10.18 22.65 -13.12
C LEU A 183 10.86 22.07 -14.35
N SER A 184 10.04 21.69 -15.33
CA SER A 184 10.49 21.26 -16.66
C SER A 184 10.07 22.26 -17.73
N GLU A 185 10.90 22.44 -18.77
CA GLU A 185 10.61 23.36 -19.88
C GLU A 185 9.91 22.63 -21.03
N PHE A 186 8.82 23.18 -21.50
CA PHE A 186 8.06 22.66 -22.65
C PHE A 186 7.88 23.73 -23.72
N GLU A 187 8.02 23.32 -24.98
CA GLU A 187 7.79 24.18 -26.14
C GLU A 187 6.29 24.38 -26.38
N THR A 188 5.87 25.61 -26.59
CA THR A 188 4.50 25.97 -26.99
C THR A 188 4.51 26.93 -28.18
N PRO A 189 3.40 27.12 -28.89
CA PRO A 189 3.31 28.11 -29.96
C PRO A 189 3.67 29.55 -29.53
N ASN A 190 3.58 29.82 -28.22
CA ASN A 190 3.86 31.14 -27.64
C ASN A 190 5.24 31.22 -26.94
N GLY A 191 6.14 30.25 -27.17
CA GLY A 191 7.44 30.15 -26.56
C GLY A 191 7.53 29.07 -25.48
N LYS A 192 8.65 29.02 -24.80
CA LYS A 192 8.90 28.05 -23.74
C LYS A 192 8.13 28.40 -22.49
N LYS A 193 7.58 27.37 -21.86
CA LYS A 193 6.90 27.45 -20.57
C LYS A 193 7.58 26.55 -19.54
N ARG A 194 7.70 27.02 -18.30
CA ARG A 194 8.21 26.25 -17.17
C ARG A 194 7.02 25.70 -16.38
N ILE A 195 6.87 24.38 -16.41
CA ILE A 195 5.73 23.69 -15.85
C ILE A 195 6.18 22.86 -14.65
N TRP A 196 5.35 22.76 -13.62
CA TRP A 196 5.60 22.01 -12.40
C TRP A 196 5.58 20.50 -12.64
N THR A 197 6.65 19.81 -12.20
CA THR A 197 6.87 18.38 -12.39
C THR A 197 7.52 17.79 -11.13
N THR A 198 6.69 17.51 -10.11
CA THR A 198 7.17 17.06 -8.79
C THR A 198 8.06 15.83 -8.86
N PHE A 199 7.74 14.87 -9.74
CA PHE A 199 8.39 13.56 -9.78
C PHE A 199 9.35 13.41 -10.95
N SER A 200 8.96 13.76 -12.15
CA SER A 200 9.79 13.71 -13.36
C SER A 200 9.21 14.61 -14.46
N GLU A 201 9.98 14.92 -15.48
CA GLU A 201 9.54 15.71 -16.64
C GLU A 201 8.29 15.13 -17.32
N ASP A 202 8.16 13.79 -17.36
CA ASP A 202 6.99 13.11 -17.95
C ASP A 202 5.80 13.01 -16.99
N GLN A 203 5.91 13.45 -15.74
CA GLN A 203 4.85 13.44 -14.74
C GLN A 203 4.46 14.88 -14.40
N VAL A 204 3.56 15.46 -15.24
CA VAL A 204 3.19 16.88 -15.19
C VAL A 204 2.08 17.09 -14.16
N ASP A 205 2.33 17.91 -13.15
CA ASP A 205 1.43 18.11 -12.01
C ASP A 205 0.15 18.87 -12.41
N LEU A 206 -0.99 18.36 -11.93
CA LEU A 206 -2.29 18.95 -12.15
C LEU A 206 -2.54 20.15 -11.23
N ASN A 207 -3.21 21.16 -11.75
CA ASN A 207 -3.56 22.38 -11.03
C ASN A 207 -4.96 22.31 -10.40
N TYR A 208 -5.03 21.89 -9.15
CA TYR A 208 -6.29 21.81 -8.41
C TYR A 208 -6.88 23.16 -7.98
N HIS A 209 -6.19 24.28 -8.21
CA HIS A 209 -6.82 25.61 -8.13
C HIS A 209 -7.87 25.79 -9.23
N ASN A 210 -7.77 25.06 -10.34
CA ASN A 210 -8.79 25.00 -11.37
C ASN A 210 -9.85 23.96 -11.01
N PRO A 211 -11.12 24.35 -10.75
CA PRO A 211 -12.19 23.43 -10.41
C PRO A 211 -12.47 22.35 -11.47
N GLU A 212 -12.16 22.64 -12.74
CA GLU A 212 -12.34 21.66 -13.83
C GLU A 212 -11.45 20.43 -13.63
N VAL A 213 -10.24 20.61 -13.11
CA VAL A 213 -9.35 19.50 -12.76
C VAL A 213 -10.01 18.59 -11.71
N LEU A 214 -10.50 19.17 -10.61
CA LEU A 214 -11.18 18.40 -9.57
C LEU A 214 -12.41 17.66 -10.11
N ILE A 215 -13.27 18.33 -10.89
CA ILE A 215 -14.47 17.70 -11.47
C ILE A 215 -14.10 16.52 -12.37
N ASN A 216 -13.08 16.64 -13.22
CA ASN A 216 -12.63 15.56 -14.09
C ASN A 216 -12.06 14.38 -13.30
N ILE A 217 -11.33 14.66 -12.23
CA ILE A 217 -10.80 13.61 -11.34
C ILE A 217 -11.93 12.90 -10.59
N LEU A 218 -12.91 13.63 -10.03
CA LEU A 218 -14.06 13.02 -9.34
C LEU A 218 -14.89 12.15 -10.30
N ASP A 219 -15.07 12.58 -11.54
CA ASP A 219 -15.72 11.81 -12.60
C ASP A 219 -14.92 10.55 -12.97
N THR A 220 -13.59 10.61 -12.91
CA THR A 220 -12.71 9.46 -13.10
C THR A 220 -12.86 8.45 -11.95
N LEU A 221 -12.97 8.91 -10.70
CA LEU A 221 -13.22 8.01 -9.57
C LEU A 221 -14.57 7.30 -9.70
N LEU A 222 -15.64 8.00 -10.11
CA LEU A 222 -16.94 7.39 -10.38
C LEU A 222 -16.85 6.38 -11.53
N PHE A 223 -16.07 6.68 -12.57
CA PHE A 223 -15.80 5.73 -13.64
C PHE A 223 -15.10 4.47 -13.13
N TYR A 224 -14.10 4.57 -12.24
CA TYR A 224 -13.44 3.40 -11.64
C TYR A 224 -14.41 2.55 -10.83
N VAL A 225 -15.29 3.19 -10.04
CA VAL A 225 -16.38 2.51 -9.33
C VAL A 225 -17.26 1.75 -10.32
N SER A 226 -17.61 2.36 -11.46
CA SER A 226 -18.40 1.74 -12.51
C SER A 226 -17.74 0.52 -13.15
N LYS A 227 -16.41 0.45 -13.10
CA LYS A 227 -15.60 -0.65 -13.61
C LYS A 227 -15.27 -1.71 -12.56
N GLY A 228 -15.88 -1.62 -11.36
CA GLY A 228 -15.79 -2.64 -10.32
C GLY A 228 -14.75 -2.38 -9.25
N ALA A 229 -14.17 -1.18 -9.16
CA ALA A 229 -13.27 -0.83 -8.07
C ALA A 229 -13.98 -0.94 -6.72
N ARG A 230 -13.41 -1.73 -5.80
CA ARG A 230 -13.80 -1.84 -4.39
C ARG A 230 -12.87 -1.05 -3.49
N TYR A 231 -11.66 -0.81 -3.96
CA TYR A 231 -10.65 0.01 -3.32
C TYR A 231 -10.07 0.97 -4.36
N ILE A 232 -9.82 2.20 -3.96
CA ILE A 232 -9.14 3.20 -4.78
C ILE A 232 -7.94 3.71 -3.98
N ARG A 233 -6.73 3.46 -4.49
CA ARG A 233 -5.49 3.96 -3.92
C ARG A 233 -5.19 5.33 -4.50
N LEU A 234 -5.14 6.34 -3.65
CA LEU A 234 -4.76 7.70 -4.01
C LEU A 234 -3.23 7.79 -3.99
N ASP A 235 -2.63 7.69 -5.17
CA ASP A 235 -1.18 7.74 -5.35
C ASP A 235 -0.65 9.15 -5.09
N ALA A 236 0.43 9.24 -4.32
CA ALA A 236 1.15 10.50 -4.02
C ALA A 236 0.23 11.66 -3.59
N ILE A 237 -0.87 11.36 -2.90
CA ILE A 237 -1.95 12.31 -2.59
C ILE A 237 -1.48 13.53 -1.80
N ALA A 238 -0.38 13.42 -1.05
CA ALA A 238 0.15 14.49 -0.23
C ALA A 238 0.51 15.76 -1.03
N TYR A 239 0.77 15.62 -2.32
CA TYR A 239 1.29 16.67 -3.19
C TYR A 239 0.25 17.35 -4.06
N VAL A 240 -1.05 17.02 -3.99
CA VAL A 240 -2.06 17.49 -4.97
C VAL A 240 -2.30 19.00 -4.94
N TRP A 241 -2.16 19.67 -3.80
CA TRP A 241 -2.30 21.12 -3.72
C TRP A 241 -0.95 21.81 -3.61
N LYS A 242 -0.70 22.83 -4.44
CA LYS A 242 0.52 23.62 -4.46
C LYS A 242 0.22 25.08 -4.16
N GLU A 243 0.97 25.63 -3.20
CA GLU A 243 0.89 27.06 -2.82
C GLU A 243 2.32 27.59 -2.74
N ILE A 244 2.68 28.53 -3.64
CA ILE A 244 4.04 29.09 -3.68
C ILE A 244 4.38 29.74 -2.32
N GLY A 245 5.59 29.51 -1.83
CA GLY A 245 6.03 29.98 -0.52
C GLY A 245 5.71 29.04 0.64
N THR A 246 5.05 27.90 0.38
CA THR A 246 4.81 26.82 1.34
C THR A 246 5.65 25.58 1.04
N SER A 247 5.48 24.53 1.86
CA SER A 247 6.08 23.21 1.60
C SER A 247 5.47 22.46 0.43
N CYS A 248 4.29 22.85 -0.06
CA CYS A 248 3.49 22.18 -1.09
C CYS A 248 3.22 20.70 -0.81
N ILE A 249 3.17 20.33 0.47
CA ILE A 249 2.83 18.98 0.93
C ILE A 249 1.98 19.09 2.20
N HIS A 250 0.99 18.21 2.36
CA HIS A 250 0.07 18.14 3.52
C HIS A 250 -0.67 19.46 3.80
N LEU A 251 -0.93 20.26 2.79
CA LEU A 251 -1.68 21.51 2.97
C LEU A 251 -3.15 21.22 3.34
N PRO A 252 -3.83 22.12 4.07
CA PRO A 252 -5.25 21.93 4.42
C PRO A 252 -6.14 21.62 3.22
N GLN A 253 -5.86 22.22 2.07
CA GLN A 253 -6.59 21.98 0.83
C GLN A 253 -6.38 20.55 0.29
N THR A 254 -5.20 19.97 0.50
CA THR A 254 -4.96 18.55 0.18
C THR A 254 -5.90 17.65 0.98
N HIS A 255 -6.05 17.89 2.28
CA HIS A 255 -6.99 17.18 3.14
C HIS A 255 -8.45 17.41 2.70
N TRP A 256 -8.83 18.64 2.36
CA TRP A 256 -10.18 18.91 1.84
C TRP A 256 -10.47 18.16 0.54
N ILE A 257 -9.50 18.01 -0.36
CA ILE A 257 -9.65 17.21 -1.59
C ILE A 257 -9.91 15.73 -1.24
N VAL A 258 -9.16 15.15 -0.30
CA VAL A 258 -9.41 13.77 0.17
C VAL A 258 -10.80 13.65 0.80
N GLN A 259 -11.21 14.65 1.60
CA GLN A 259 -12.54 14.71 2.22
C GLN A 259 -13.66 14.83 1.17
N ILE A 260 -13.45 15.58 0.09
CA ILE A 260 -14.39 15.68 -1.03
C ILE A 260 -14.54 14.31 -1.72
N MET A 261 -13.44 13.62 -1.99
CA MET A 261 -13.47 12.28 -2.58
C MET A 261 -14.18 11.28 -1.67
N ARG A 262 -13.93 11.36 -0.35
CA ARG A 262 -14.62 10.53 0.63
C ARG A 262 -16.13 10.83 0.64
N ALA A 263 -16.54 12.09 0.70
CA ALA A 263 -17.95 12.48 0.71
C ALA A 263 -18.68 12.07 -0.59
N LEU A 264 -18.00 12.14 -1.74
CA LEU A 264 -18.53 11.65 -3.01
C LEU A 264 -18.82 10.15 -2.96
N LEU A 265 -17.89 9.34 -2.44
CA LEU A 265 -18.05 7.89 -2.34
C LEU A 265 -19.07 7.51 -1.26
N ASP A 266 -19.12 8.21 -0.13
CA ASP A 266 -20.13 8.00 0.89
C ASP A 266 -21.56 8.24 0.35
N GLU A 267 -21.70 9.14 -0.62
CA GLU A 267 -22.99 9.42 -1.28
C GLU A 267 -23.32 8.43 -2.40
N THR A 268 -22.33 7.92 -3.11
CA THR A 268 -22.55 7.16 -4.37
C THR A 268 -22.24 5.68 -4.25
N ALA A 269 -21.26 5.29 -3.43
CA ALA A 269 -20.69 3.95 -3.40
C ALA A 269 -20.07 3.61 -2.04
N LEU A 270 -20.87 3.59 -0.97
CA LEU A 270 -20.45 3.32 0.43
C LEU A 270 -19.57 2.09 0.61
N TYR A 271 -19.63 1.15 -0.31
CA TYR A 271 -18.84 -0.07 -0.28
C TYR A 271 -17.40 0.12 -0.76
N VAL A 272 -17.07 1.23 -1.41
CA VAL A 272 -15.73 1.53 -1.90
C VAL A 272 -14.88 2.14 -0.79
N LYS A 273 -13.66 1.64 -0.63
CA LYS A 273 -12.71 2.13 0.37
C LYS A 273 -11.62 2.97 -0.30
N LEU A 274 -11.40 4.19 0.21
CA LEU A 274 -10.24 5.02 -0.15
C LEU A 274 -9.02 4.59 0.64
N ILE A 275 -7.88 4.53 -0.03
CA ILE A 275 -6.58 4.23 0.56
C ILE A 275 -5.62 5.35 0.17
N THR A 276 -4.95 5.99 1.14
CA THR A 276 -3.92 6.99 0.85
C THR A 276 -2.54 6.36 0.83
N GLU A 277 -1.74 6.81 -0.13
CA GLU A 277 -0.33 6.47 -0.28
C GLU A 277 0.52 7.72 -0.07
N THR A 278 1.26 7.74 1.06
CA THR A 278 2.13 8.84 1.44
C THR A 278 3.38 8.32 2.15
N ASN A 279 4.52 8.32 1.44
CA ASN A 279 5.82 7.88 1.98
C ASN A 279 6.51 9.04 2.74
N VAL A 280 5.95 9.39 3.88
CA VAL A 280 6.36 10.49 4.76
C VAL A 280 6.54 9.98 6.19
N SER A 281 6.80 10.85 7.17
CA SER A 281 6.87 10.44 8.58
C SER A 281 5.56 9.77 9.03
N HIS A 282 5.64 8.86 10.01
CA HIS A 282 4.44 8.15 10.49
C HIS A 282 3.33 9.09 10.95
N ILE A 283 3.67 10.19 11.63
CA ILE A 283 2.70 11.18 12.14
C ILE A 283 1.99 11.88 10.97
N GLU A 284 2.72 12.30 9.95
CA GLU A 284 2.13 12.92 8.76
C GLU A 284 1.26 11.93 7.97
N ASN A 285 1.70 10.68 7.87
CA ASN A 285 0.97 9.64 7.17
C ASN A 285 -0.40 9.35 7.82
N ILE A 286 -0.45 9.20 9.16
CA ILE A 286 -1.71 8.91 9.87
C ILE A 286 -2.68 10.09 9.90
N SER A 287 -2.25 11.31 9.57
CA SER A 287 -3.15 12.48 9.48
C SER A 287 -4.25 12.29 8.43
N TYR A 288 -4.01 11.45 7.41
CA TYR A 288 -4.99 11.12 6.37
C TYR A 288 -6.12 10.18 6.82
N PHE A 289 -6.13 9.75 8.07
CA PHE A 289 -7.34 9.20 8.68
C PHE A 289 -8.38 10.28 9.01
N GLY A 290 -7.95 11.57 9.11
CA GLY A 290 -8.80 12.66 9.55
C GLY A 290 -9.37 12.39 10.94
N ASP A 291 -10.68 12.56 11.09
CA ASP A 291 -11.42 12.22 12.33
C ASP A 291 -11.83 10.73 12.39
N GLY A 292 -11.42 9.93 11.39
CA GLY A 292 -11.77 8.53 11.24
C GLY A 292 -13.06 8.26 10.46
N GLN A 293 -13.75 9.32 10.00
CA GLN A 293 -14.98 9.23 9.18
C GLN A 293 -14.94 10.13 7.95
N ASN A 294 -13.97 11.05 7.90
CA ASN A 294 -13.98 12.13 6.92
C ASN A 294 -12.90 12.05 5.82
N GLU A 295 -11.89 11.23 5.96
CA GLU A 295 -10.83 11.06 4.96
C GLU A 295 -10.68 9.59 4.54
N ALA A 296 -9.45 9.10 4.40
CA ALA A 296 -9.21 7.75 3.94
C ALA A 296 -9.74 6.69 4.91
N HIS A 297 -10.26 5.60 4.35
CA HIS A 297 -10.63 4.41 5.12
C HIS A 297 -9.39 3.61 5.53
N LEU A 298 -8.38 3.64 4.69
CA LEU A 298 -7.12 2.91 4.88
C LEU A 298 -5.95 3.84 4.59
N VAL A 299 -4.90 3.68 5.39
CA VAL A 299 -3.62 4.39 5.20
C VAL A 299 -2.52 3.35 5.07
N TYR A 300 -1.66 3.50 4.05
CA TYR A 300 -0.51 2.63 3.87
C TYR A 300 0.41 2.67 5.10
N ASN A 301 0.73 1.51 5.66
CA ASN A 301 1.59 1.42 6.84
C ASN A 301 3.07 1.38 6.44
N PHE A 302 3.58 2.50 5.96
CA PHE A 302 4.96 2.63 5.47
C PHE A 302 6.03 2.44 6.53
N ALA A 303 5.71 2.59 7.83
CA ALA A 303 6.66 2.31 8.89
C ALA A 303 6.93 0.81 9.07
N LEU A 304 5.99 -0.04 8.70
CA LEU A 304 6.07 -1.48 8.95
C LEU A 304 7.21 -2.19 8.20
N PRO A 305 7.43 -1.98 6.87
CA PRO A 305 8.50 -2.65 6.14
C PRO A 305 9.90 -2.44 6.74
N PRO A 306 10.38 -1.21 6.97
CA PRO A 306 11.71 -1.00 7.54
C PRO A 306 11.80 -1.44 9.01
N LEU A 307 10.72 -1.36 9.81
CA LEU A 307 10.71 -1.84 11.20
C LEU A 307 10.83 -3.35 11.28
N VAL A 308 10.09 -4.11 10.48
CA VAL A 308 10.20 -5.57 10.43
C VAL A 308 11.57 -6.00 9.92
N LEU A 309 12.10 -5.30 8.91
CA LEU A 309 13.45 -5.55 8.41
C LEU A 309 14.50 -5.33 9.52
N HIS A 310 14.48 -4.18 10.17
CA HIS A 310 15.37 -3.86 11.30
C HIS A 310 15.29 -4.92 12.39
N THR A 311 14.08 -5.28 12.83
CA THR A 311 13.81 -6.27 13.87
C THR A 311 14.44 -7.63 13.58
N LEU A 312 14.30 -8.11 12.34
CA LEU A 312 14.85 -9.42 11.94
C LEU A 312 16.36 -9.39 11.63
N LEU A 313 16.93 -8.24 11.35
CA LEU A 313 18.38 -8.08 11.18
C LEU A 313 19.09 -7.98 12.52
N THR A 314 18.52 -7.28 13.49
CA THR A 314 19.06 -7.11 14.84
C THR A 314 18.76 -8.28 15.76
N GLY A 315 17.63 -8.97 15.57
CA GLY A 315 17.11 -9.98 16.50
C GLY A 315 16.52 -9.37 17.78
N ASP A 316 16.07 -8.11 17.71
CA ASP A 316 15.49 -7.35 18.82
C ASP A 316 14.14 -6.74 18.42
N ALA A 317 13.05 -7.19 19.06
CA ALA A 317 11.68 -6.74 18.82
C ALA A 317 11.29 -5.48 19.62
N THR A 318 12.18 -4.92 20.44
CA THR A 318 11.83 -3.82 21.36
C THR A 318 11.20 -2.63 20.62
N LYS A 319 11.83 -2.18 19.55
CA LYS A 319 11.35 -0.98 18.80
C LYS A 319 10.02 -1.24 18.09
N ILE A 320 9.89 -2.35 17.40
CA ILE A 320 8.61 -2.68 16.72
C ILE A 320 7.49 -2.92 17.74
N SER A 321 7.80 -3.51 18.90
CA SER A 321 6.82 -3.74 19.96
C SER A 321 6.34 -2.42 20.57
N GLN A 322 7.26 -1.50 20.88
CA GLN A 322 6.92 -0.16 21.38
C GLN A 322 6.07 0.63 20.36
N TRP A 323 6.47 0.61 19.10
CA TRP A 323 5.70 1.27 18.03
C TRP A 323 4.31 0.66 17.86
N ALA A 324 4.20 -0.67 17.81
CA ALA A 324 2.92 -1.36 17.61
C ALA A 324 1.96 -1.21 18.79
N ASP A 325 2.48 -1.07 20.02
CA ASP A 325 1.68 -0.81 21.23
C ASP A 325 1.09 0.61 21.26
N GLN A 326 1.75 1.55 20.60
CA GLN A 326 1.31 2.96 20.50
C GLN A 326 0.36 3.22 19.33
N LEU A 327 0.14 2.23 18.43
CA LEU A 327 -0.75 2.41 17.30
C LEU A 327 -2.20 2.60 17.76
N THR A 328 -2.73 3.78 17.48
CA THR A 328 -4.14 4.13 17.73
C THR A 328 -4.82 4.51 16.42
N LEU A 329 -6.10 4.20 16.33
CA LEU A 329 -6.96 4.60 15.22
C LEU A 329 -8.01 5.57 15.72
N PRO A 330 -8.35 6.64 14.98
CA PRO A 330 -9.34 7.64 15.41
C PRO A 330 -10.77 7.06 15.48
N SER A 331 -11.05 5.97 14.76
CA SER A 331 -12.35 5.28 14.80
C SER A 331 -12.20 3.79 14.47
N LYS A 332 -13.31 3.04 14.60
CA LYS A 332 -13.39 1.62 14.17
C LYS A 332 -13.56 1.48 12.64
N ASP A 333 -13.89 2.55 11.94
CA ASP A 333 -14.20 2.55 10.50
C ASP A 333 -12.95 2.65 9.62
N VAL A 334 -11.81 2.95 10.22
CA VAL A 334 -10.52 3.10 9.52
C VAL A 334 -9.51 2.05 9.98
N ASN A 335 -8.52 1.79 9.12
CA ASN A 335 -7.48 0.81 9.43
C ASN A 335 -6.19 1.06 8.65
N PHE A 336 -5.11 0.41 9.05
CA PHE A 336 -3.89 0.38 8.26
C PHE A 336 -3.99 -0.63 7.11
N PHE A 337 -3.35 -0.29 5.98
CA PHE A 337 -3.02 -1.23 4.93
C PHE A 337 -1.59 -1.71 5.18
N ASN A 338 -1.44 -2.90 5.77
CA ASN A 338 -0.15 -3.47 6.17
C ASN A 338 0.51 -4.18 5.00
N PHE A 339 1.74 -3.83 4.70
CA PHE A 339 2.53 -4.47 3.65
C PHE A 339 4.01 -4.53 4.06
N LEU A 340 4.81 -5.38 3.41
CA LEU A 340 6.26 -5.45 3.61
C LEU A 340 7.05 -5.08 2.35
N ALA A 341 6.46 -5.30 1.20
CA ALA A 341 7.05 -4.99 -0.10
C ALA A 341 5.99 -4.55 -1.09
N SER A 342 6.39 -3.79 -2.09
CA SER A 342 5.61 -3.40 -3.25
C SER A 342 6.51 -3.33 -4.49
N HIS A 343 6.03 -2.70 -5.55
CA HIS A 343 6.78 -2.36 -6.76
C HIS A 343 7.87 -1.29 -6.52
N ASP A 344 7.80 -0.58 -5.39
CA ASP A 344 8.78 0.39 -4.93
C ASP A 344 9.85 -0.26 -4.06
N GLY A 345 10.80 0.53 -3.58
CA GLY A 345 11.74 0.12 -2.55
C GLY A 345 11.17 0.29 -1.14
N ILE A 346 12.01 0.07 -0.13
CA ILE A 346 11.65 0.21 1.28
C ILE A 346 11.91 1.67 1.71
N GLY A 347 10.85 2.40 2.03
CA GLY A 347 10.93 3.80 2.46
C GLY A 347 11.60 3.97 3.82
N LEU A 348 12.43 5.00 3.97
CA LEU A 348 13.12 5.31 5.23
C LEU A 348 12.52 6.50 6.00
N ASN A 349 11.81 7.40 5.32
CA ASN A 349 11.13 8.52 5.99
C ASN A 349 10.15 8.08 7.08
N PRO A 350 9.34 7.02 6.89
CA PRO A 350 8.32 6.62 7.87
C PRO A 350 8.87 6.17 9.22
N VAL A 351 10.14 5.81 9.31
CA VAL A 351 10.78 5.39 10.58
C VAL A 351 11.62 6.48 11.24
N GLN A 352 11.65 7.68 10.67
CA GLN A 352 12.25 8.84 11.35
C GLN A 352 11.53 9.10 12.68
N GLY A 353 12.31 9.26 13.74
CA GLY A 353 11.78 9.38 15.11
C GLY A 353 11.40 8.05 15.79
N ILE A 354 11.37 6.91 15.04
CA ILE A 354 11.16 5.56 15.59
C ILE A 354 12.51 4.82 15.67
N LEU A 355 13.25 4.81 14.57
CA LEU A 355 14.64 4.33 14.52
C LEU A 355 15.60 5.51 14.71
N ASN A 356 16.71 5.27 15.39
CA ASN A 356 17.78 6.26 15.47
C ASN A 356 18.65 6.24 14.19
N GLN A 357 19.55 7.21 14.03
CA GLN A 357 20.38 7.32 12.83
C GLN A 357 21.25 6.08 12.62
N ALA A 358 21.84 5.51 13.65
CA ALA A 358 22.68 4.32 13.54
C ALA A 358 21.89 3.08 13.04
N ASP A 359 20.62 2.95 13.42
CA ASP A 359 19.75 1.88 12.89
C ASP A 359 19.48 2.08 11.39
N ILE A 360 19.22 3.33 10.97
CA ILE A 360 18.98 3.68 9.57
C ILE A 360 20.25 3.43 8.75
N ASP A 361 21.40 3.87 9.24
CA ASP A 361 22.70 3.65 8.59
C ASP A 361 23.00 2.16 8.42
N ALA A 362 22.69 1.33 9.42
CA ALA A 362 22.86 -0.12 9.33
C ALA A 362 21.95 -0.76 8.25
N LEU A 363 20.72 -0.26 8.06
CA LEU A 363 19.84 -0.71 6.97
C LEU A 363 20.40 -0.33 5.59
N ILE A 364 20.98 0.87 5.47
CA ILE A 364 21.62 1.36 4.26
C ILE A 364 22.86 0.50 3.94
N GLU A 365 23.74 0.31 4.91
CA GLU A 365 24.95 -0.50 4.76
C GLU A 365 24.62 -1.94 4.34
N ASN A 366 23.61 -2.55 4.97
CA ASN A 366 23.13 -3.88 4.60
C ASN A 366 22.66 -3.95 3.14
N THR A 367 21.96 -2.91 2.67
CA THR A 367 21.49 -2.81 1.27
C THR A 367 22.65 -2.68 0.31
N LEU A 368 23.58 -1.77 0.56
CA LEU A 368 24.74 -1.53 -0.29
C LEU A 368 25.70 -2.73 -0.32
N ALA A 369 25.91 -3.39 0.82
CA ALA A 369 26.74 -4.59 0.92
C ALA A 369 26.20 -5.78 0.11
N SER A 370 24.90 -5.77 -0.19
CA SER A 370 24.25 -6.80 -1.05
C SER A 370 24.31 -6.48 -2.55
N GLY A 371 24.98 -5.40 -2.95
CA GLY A 371 25.06 -4.94 -4.34
C GLY A 371 23.79 -4.24 -4.85
N ASN A 372 22.91 -3.86 -3.95
CA ASN A 372 21.70 -3.10 -4.25
C ASN A 372 21.95 -1.59 -4.04
N GLU A 373 20.96 -0.77 -4.39
CA GLU A 373 21.12 0.69 -4.42
C GLU A 373 20.20 1.39 -3.41
N VAL A 374 20.53 2.63 -3.08
CA VAL A 374 19.75 3.54 -2.23
C VAL A 374 19.38 4.77 -3.05
N SER A 375 18.12 5.20 -2.97
CA SER A 375 17.68 6.48 -3.51
C SER A 375 17.76 7.56 -2.44
N TYR A 376 18.10 8.79 -2.87
CA TYR A 376 18.23 9.95 -2.02
C TYR A 376 17.25 11.04 -2.44
N LYS A 377 16.77 11.83 -1.48
CA LYS A 377 16.01 13.06 -1.73
C LYS A 377 16.89 14.30 -1.48
N HIS A 378 16.57 15.39 -2.15
CA HIS A 378 17.15 16.68 -1.85
C HIS A 378 16.43 17.37 -0.69
N ASN A 379 17.20 17.89 0.23
CA ASN A 379 16.70 18.72 1.32
C ASN A 379 16.76 20.22 0.92
N PRO A 380 15.97 21.10 1.57
CA PRO A 380 15.96 22.54 1.27
C PRO A 380 17.33 23.24 1.45
N ASP A 381 18.20 22.70 2.30
CA ASP A 381 19.56 23.19 2.54
C ASP A 381 20.59 22.76 1.49
N GLY A 382 20.16 22.04 0.44
CA GLY A 382 21.00 21.48 -0.63
C GLY A 382 21.67 20.16 -0.28
N SER A 383 21.53 19.65 0.95
CA SER A 383 22.03 18.33 1.33
C SER A 383 21.13 17.22 0.74
N GLN A 384 21.61 15.98 0.83
CA GLN A 384 20.84 14.80 0.46
C GLN A 384 20.62 13.89 1.67
N SER A 385 19.42 13.34 1.79
CA SER A 385 19.12 12.32 2.80
C SER A 385 18.59 11.03 2.15
N PRO A 386 18.91 9.87 2.74
CA PRO A 386 18.40 8.59 2.26
C PRO A 386 16.88 8.58 2.26
N TYR A 387 16.31 8.11 1.16
CA TYR A 387 14.86 8.09 0.96
C TYR A 387 14.28 6.67 0.87
N GLU A 388 14.96 5.79 0.12
CA GLU A 388 14.42 4.47 -0.21
C GLU A 388 15.53 3.45 -0.47
N LEU A 389 15.40 2.26 0.12
CA LEU A 389 16.26 1.11 -0.16
C LEU A 389 15.70 0.36 -1.36
N ASN A 390 16.42 0.34 -2.48
CA ASN A 390 16.00 -0.35 -3.71
C ASN A 390 16.51 -1.78 -3.70
N ILE A 391 15.86 -2.63 -2.96
CA ILE A 391 16.20 -4.03 -2.74
C ILE A 391 14.94 -4.89 -2.63
N ASN A 392 15.00 -6.13 -3.10
CA ASN A 392 13.94 -7.10 -2.87
C ASN A 392 13.89 -7.50 -1.38
N TYR A 393 12.69 -7.67 -0.83
CA TYR A 393 12.50 -7.88 0.61
C TYR A 393 13.11 -9.19 1.12
N PHE A 394 13.07 -10.27 0.30
CA PHE A 394 13.74 -11.51 0.64
C PHE A 394 15.26 -11.32 0.73
N ASP A 395 15.81 -10.60 -0.24
CA ASP A 395 17.24 -10.32 -0.28
C ASP A 395 17.66 -9.38 0.85
N ALA A 396 16.86 -8.36 1.18
CA ALA A 396 17.12 -7.44 2.28
C ALA A 396 17.23 -8.17 3.63
N LEU A 397 16.35 -9.14 3.87
CA LEU A 397 16.38 -9.96 5.09
C LEU A 397 17.60 -10.90 5.16
N ASN A 398 18.12 -11.33 4.02
CA ASN A 398 19.12 -12.40 3.93
C ASN A 398 20.49 -11.94 3.42
N SER A 399 20.67 -10.63 3.16
CA SER A 399 21.96 -10.03 2.83
C SER A 399 22.94 -10.07 4.00
N GLY A 400 24.22 -9.97 3.68
CA GLY A 400 25.29 -9.83 4.69
C GLY A 400 25.72 -11.10 5.44
N LYS A 401 25.04 -12.23 5.26
CA LYS A 401 25.43 -13.51 5.88
C LYS A 401 25.33 -14.68 4.88
N PRO A 402 26.29 -14.81 3.95
CA PRO A 402 26.24 -15.82 2.88
C PRO A 402 26.24 -17.27 3.42
N THR A 403 26.55 -17.48 4.68
CA THR A 403 26.60 -18.81 5.33
C THR A 403 25.28 -19.22 5.99
N THR A 404 24.22 -18.39 5.95
CA THR A 404 22.92 -18.78 6.53
C THR A 404 22.31 -19.89 5.69
N PRO A 405 21.97 -21.07 6.30
CA PRO A 405 21.31 -22.14 5.58
C PRO A 405 20.02 -21.68 4.88
N HIS A 406 19.78 -22.14 3.66
CA HIS A 406 18.63 -21.77 2.84
C HIS A 406 17.29 -21.95 3.59
N ALA A 407 17.14 -23.04 4.34
CA ALA A 407 15.94 -23.26 5.15
C ALA A 407 15.70 -22.16 6.19
N LEU A 408 16.75 -21.63 6.83
CA LEU A 408 16.62 -20.51 7.78
C LEU A 408 16.32 -19.18 7.08
N GLN A 409 16.81 -18.98 5.86
CA GLN A 409 16.45 -17.79 5.05
C GLN A 409 14.95 -17.78 4.75
N VAL A 410 14.40 -18.93 4.39
CA VAL A 410 12.96 -19.10 4.15
C VAL A 410 12.16 -18.87 5.44
N GLU A 411 12.57 -19.48 6.57
CA GLU A 411 11.89 -19.28 7.87
C GLU A 411 11.88 -17.81 8.27
N LYS A 412 13.01 -17.10 8.12
CA LYS A 412 13.12 -15.68 8.43
C LYS A 412 12.15 -14.84 7.61
N PHE A 413 12.07 -15.12 6.31
CA PHE A 413 11.14 -14.41 5.41
C PHE A 413 9.67 -14.72 5.73
N VAL A 414 9.34 -15.97 6.02
CA VAL A 414 7.98 -16.37 6.41
C VAL A 414 7.58 -15.72 7.74
N THR A 415 8.53 -15.65 8.71
CA THR A 415 8.28 -14.98 10.00
C THR A 415 8.02 -13.49 9.83
N ALA A 416 8.74 -12.79 8.92
CA ALA A 416 8.44 -11.40 8.60
C ALA A 416 6.97 -11.22 8.19
N HIS A 417 6.49 -12.05 7.27
CA HIS A 417 5.10 -12.00 6.80
C HIS A 417 4.11 -12.42 7.89
N ALA A 418 4.46 -13.40 8.73
CA ALA A 418 3.62 -13.81 9.84
C ALA A 418 3.44 -12.70 10.88
N MET A 419 4.49 -11.90 11.16
CA MET A 419 4.40 -10.70 12.00
C MET A 419 3.42 -9.68 11.40
N MET A 420 3.56 -9.37 10.10
CA MET A 420 2.63 -8.47 9.40
C MET A 420 1.19 -8.98 9.44
N LEU A 421 0.97 -10.28 9.22
CA LEU A 421 -0.36 -10.90 9.21
C LEU A 421 -1.01 -10.96 10.61
N ALA A 422 -0.20 -10.92 11.68
CA ALA A 422 -0.67 -10.89 13.05
C ALA A 422 -1.09 -9.48 13.51
N LEU A 423 -0.53 -8.42 12.92
CA LEU A 423 -0.88 -7.04 13.27
C LEU A 423 -2.30 -6.67 12.80
N LYS A 424 -2.94 -5.76 13.56
CA LYS A 424 -4.22 -5.15 13.18
C LYS A 424 -4.08 -4.40 11.87
N GLY A 425 -4.97 -4.66 10.90
CA GLY A 425 -4.97 -4.04 9.60
C GLY A 425 -5.36 -4.98 8.46
N LEU A 426 -5.49 -4.41 7.26
CA LEU A 426 -5.71 -5.13 6.01
C LEU A 426 -4.36 -5.50 5.40
N PRO A 427 -4.01 -6.79 5.25
CA PRO A 427 -2.73 -7.17 4.67
C PRO A 427 -2.73 -7.02 3.14
N GLY A 428 -1.69 -6.36 2.63
CA GLY A 428 -1.28 -6.33 1.23
C GLY A 428 -0.01 -7.14 1.02
N ILE A 429 -0.03 -8.08 0.10
CA ILE A 429 1.11 -8.95 -0.17
C ILE A 429 1.54 -8.75 -1.61
N TYR A 430 2.79 -8.35 -1.80
CA TYR A 430 3.33 -8.17 -3.12
C TYR A 430 3.52 -9.51 -3.84
N PHE A 431 3.24 -9.56 -5.14
CA PHE A 431 3.34 -10.77 -5.94
C PHE A 431 4.71 -11.46 -5.77
N HIS A 432 5.79 -10.71 -5.88
CA HIS A 432 7.13 -11.25 -5.73
C HIS A 432 7.42 -11.80 -4.33
N SER A 433 6.80 -11.24 -3.29
CA SER A 433 6.89 -11.80 -1.94
C SER A 433 6.11 -13.09 -1.82
N LEU A 434 4.87 -13.14 -2.32
CA LEU A 434 4.02 -14.33 -2.21
C LEU A 434 4.62 -15.54 -2.94
N PHE A 435 5.26 -15.30 -4.08
CA PHE A 435 5.85 -16.34 -4.93
C PHE A 435 7.38 -16.44 -4.82
N GLY A 436 7.99 -15.90 -3.78
CA GLY A 436 9.39 -16.14 -3.42
C GLY A 436 10.41 -15.68 -4.45
N SER A 437 10.18 -14.53 -5.09
CA SER A 437 11.14 -13.96 -6.04
C SER A 437 12.35 -13.35 -5.33
N ARG A 438 13.49 -13.37 -6.02
CA ARG A 438 14.70 -12.60 -5.69
C ARG A 438 14.69 -11.27 -6.43
N GLY A 439 15.59 -10.35 -6.07
CA GLY A 439 15.79 -9.09 -6.78
C GLY A 439 16.33 -9.28 -8.20
N TRP A 440 15.77 -8.55 -9.16
CA TRP A 440 16.17 -8.62 -10.56
C TRP A 440 17.23 -7.56 -10.88
N LEU A 441 18.47 -7.82 -10.43
CA LEU A 441 19.61 -6.91 -10.64
C LEU A 441 19.97 -6.73 -12.13
N GLU A 442 19.74 -7.76 -12.96
CA GLU A 442 19.96 -7.64 -14.39
C GLU A 442 19.00 -6.64 -15.04
N GLY A 443 17.73 -6.61 -14.60
CA GLY A 443 16.77 -5.60 -15.04
C GLY A 443 17.18 -4.18 -14.66
N VAL A 444 17.77 -3.97 -13.49
CA VAL A 444 18.33 -2.66 -13.11
C VAL A 444 19.43 -2.23 -14.07
N LYS A 445 20.34 -3.13 -14.44
CA LYS A 445 21.40 -2.83 -15.42
C LYS A 445 20.87 -2.48 -16.80
N GLN A 446 19.81 -3.20 -17.22
CA GLN A 446 19.18 -3.01 -18.55
C GLN A 446 18.42 -1.68 -18.64
N THR A 447 17.70 -1.31 -17.58
CA THR A 447 16.82 -0.12 -17.58
C THR A 447 17.48 1.14 -17.01
N GLY A 448 18.51 0.99 -16.19
CA GLY A 448 19.07 2.08 -15.38
C GLY A 448 18.15 2.56 -14.24
N ILE A 449 17.00 1.91 -14.04
CA ILE A 449 15.99 2.29 -13.05
C ILE A 449 16.14 1.39 -11.80
N LYS A 450 16.47 1.99 -10.65
CA LYS A 450 16.74 1.26 -9.41
C LYS A 450 15.57 0.37 -8.95
N ARG A 451 14.33 0.88 -9.06
CA ARG A 451 13.10 0.16 -8.66
C ARG A 451 12.83 -1.10 -9.49
N THR A 452 13.42 -1.23 -10.68
CA THR A 452 13.29 -2.42 -11.54
C THR A 452 13.73 -3.70 -10.81
N VAL A 453 14.55 -3.60 -9.76
CA VAL A 453 14.90 -4.74 -8.90
C VAL A 453 13.68 -5.50 -8.38
N ASN A 454 12.55 -4.81 -8.20
CA ASN A 454 11.29 -5.37 -7.71
C ASN A 454 10.22 -5.59 -8.80
N ARG A 455 10.52 -5.39 -10.08
CA ARG A 455 9.50 -5.31 -11.15
C ARG A 455 9.69 -6.36 -12.26
N GLN A 456 10.37 -7.47 -11.98
CA GLN A 456 10.58 -8.55 -12.96
C GLN A 456 9.22 -9.11 -13.43
N LYS A 457 9.05 -9.23 -14.75
CA LYS A 457 7.91 -9.97 -15.32
C LYS A 457 8.29 -11.45 -15.45
N LEU A 458 7.37 -12.35 -15.16
CA LEU A 458 7.62 -13.78 -15.05
C LEU A 458 6.90 -14.56 -16.16
N ASP A 459 7.60 -15.49 -16.82
CA ASP A 459 6.96 -16.45 -17.68
C ASP A 459 6.13 -17.44 -16.86
N LYS A 460 4.86 -17.66 -17.26
CA LYS A 460 3.90 -18.50 -16.56
C LYS A 460 4.37 -19.94 -16.42
N ASN A 461 4.91 -20.52 -17.50
CA ASN A 461 5.27 -21.93 -17.54
C ASN A 461 6.44 -22.20 -16.59
N ASN A 462 7.45 -21.34 -16.61
CA ASN A 462 8.59 -21.42 -15.70
C ASN A 462 8.14 -21.26 -14.24
N LEU A 463 7.28 -20.28 -13.97
CA LEU A 463 6.73 -20.05 -12.62
C LEU A 463 5.95 -21.26 -12.10
N VAL A 464 5.09 -21.85 -12.92
CA VAL A 464 4.30 -23.05 -12.59
C VAL A 464 5.20 -24.25 -12.34
N GLN A 465 6.25 -24.43 -13.15
CA GLN A 465 7.23 -25.49 -12.95
C GLN A 465 7.94 -25.33 -11.60
N GLU A 466 8.43 -24.13 -11.28
CA GLU A 466 9.09 -23.86 -10.00
C GLU A 466 8.13 -24.02 -8.81
N LEU A 467 6.86 -23.63 -8.94
CA LEU A 467 5.82 -23.83 -7.91
C LEU A 467 5.43 -25.30 -7.72
N SER A 468 5.75 -26.18 -8.66
CA SER A 468 5.52 -27.62 -8.55
C SER A 468 6.70 -28.38 -7.94
N ASP A 469 7.89 -27.77 -7.91
CA ASP A 469 9.09 -28.35 -7.32
C ASP A 469 9.21 -27.98 -5.82
N GLN A 470 9.03 -28.99 -4.95
CA GLN A 470 9.08 -28.79 -3.49
C GLN A 470 10.45 -28.30 -2.98
N SER A 471 11.52 -28.51 -3.75
CA SER A 471 12.86 -28.03 -3.41
C SER A 471 13.09 -26.57 -3.79
N SER A 472 12.27 -26.01 -4.66
CA SER A 472 12.39 -24.64 -5.14
C SER A 472 12.09 -23.62 -4.02
N LEU A 473 12.77 -22.47 -4.08
CA LEU A 473 12.48 -21.34 -3.18
C LEU A 473 11.02 -20.89 -3.29
N ARG A 474 10.48 -20.85 -4.51
CA ARG A 474 9.11 -20.41 -4.78
C ARG A 474 8.07 -21.31 -4.11
N TYR A 475 8.19 -22.63 -4.27
CA TYR A 475 7.30 -23.57 -3.60
C TYR A 475 7.37 -23.43 -2.08
N GLN A 476 8.59 -23.37 -1.51
CA GLN A 476 8.80 -23.30 -0.07
C GLN A 476 8.20 -22.04 0.55
N ILE A 477 8.29 -20.89 -0.12
CA ILE A 477 7.71 -19.63 0.36
C ILE A 477 6.19 -19.64 0.13
N TYR A 478 5.75 -19.90 -1.10
CA TYR A 478 4.33 -19.87 -1.44
C TYR A 478 3.50 -20.81 -0.57
N SER A 479 3.92 -22.07 -0.40
CA SER A 479 3.18 -23.06 0.40
C SER A 479 2.99 -22.61 1.86
N ARG A 480 4.01 -21.98 2.46
CA ARG A 480 3.95 -21.50 3.85
C ARG A 480 3.14 -20.22 3.98
N LEU A 481 3.32 -19.24 3.10
CA LEU A 481 2.51 -18.02 3.11
C LEU A 481 1.03 -18.32 2.81
N ALA A 482 0.75 -19.23 1.88
CA ALA A 482 -0.60 -19.70 1.61
C ALA A 482 -1.23 -20.38 2.84
N LEU A 483 -0.45 -21.16 3.60
CA LEU A 483 -0.92 -21.77 4.85
C LEU A 483 -1.24 -20.70 5.91
N LEU A 484 -0.38 -19.69 6.10
CA LEU A 484 -0.61 -18.59 7.03
C LEU A 484 -1.88 -17.82 6.66
N LEU A 485 -2.06 -17.48 5.39
CA LEU A 485 -3.25 -16.79 4.88
C LEU A 485 -4.54 -17.61 5.05
N LYS A 486 -4.49 -18.91 4.73
CA LYS A 486 -5.61 -19.84 4.98
C LYS A 486 -5.93 -19.96 6.47
N THR A 487 -4.93 -19.95 7.33
CA THR A 487 -5.13 -19.98 8.78
C THR A 487 -5.76 -18.68 9.25
N ARG A 488 -5.17 -17.52 8.89
CA ARG A 488 -5.68 -16.19 9.25
C ARG A 488 -7.16 -16.04 8.93
N ARG A 489 -7.58 -16.38 7.72
CA ARG A 489 -8.98 -16.24 7.27
C ARG A 489 -9.99 -17.17 7.96
N SER A 490 -9.51 -18.08 8.81
CA SER A 490 -10.36 -19.01 9.56
C SER A 490 -10.66 -18.52 10.98
N TYR A 491 -10.09 -17.39 11.39
CA TYR A 491 -10.19 -16.88 12.76
C TYR A 491 -10.55 -15.39 12.75
N VAL A 492 -11.74 -15.05 13.25
CA VAL A 492 -12.27 -13.69 13.32
C VAL A 492 -11.38 -12.74 14.14
N GLU A 493 -10.58 -13.30 15.02
CA GLU A 493 -9.59 -12.59 15.82
C GLU A 493 -8.55 -11.85 14.96
N PHE A 494 -8.37 -12.25 13.71
CA PHE A 494 -7.53 -11.56 12.72
C PHE A 494 -8.28 -10.55 11.85
N SER A 495 -9.58 -10.34 12.07
CA SER A 495 -10.28 -9.28 11.36
C SER A 495 -9.58 -7.93 11.57
N PRO A 496 -9.52 -7.04 10.55
CA PRO A 496 -9.01 -5.68 10.73
C PRO A 496 -9.73 -4.90 11.82
N GLY A 497 -11.02 -5.18 12.05
CA GLY A 497 -11.81 -4.60 13.15
C GLY A 497 -11.54 -5.21 14.53
N SER A 498 -10.79 -6.32 14.62
CA SER A 498 -10.44 -6.95 15.91
C SER A 498 -9.30 -6.20 16.60
N GLU A 499 -9.26 -6.29 17.93
CA GLU A 499 -8.27 -5.59 18.75
C GLU A 499 -6.93 -6.35 18.81
N GLN A 500 -5.89 -5.63 19.19
CA GLN A 500 -4.56 -6.18 19.45
C GLN A 500 -4.02 -5.69 20.79
N LYS A 501 -3.15 -6.52 21.39
CA LYS A 501 -2.34 -6.16 22.55
C LYS A 501 -0.94 -6.70 22.36
N ILE A 502 0.04 -5.83 22.42
CA ILE A 502 1.45 -6.22 22.37
C ILE A 502 1.86 -6.76 23.73
N LEU A 503 2.66 -7.81 23.72
CA LEU A 503 3.24 -8.36 24.94
C LEU A 503 4.76 -8.24 24.89
N PHE A 504 5.34 -7.69 25.95
CA PHE A 504 6.78 -7.53 26.10
C PHE A 504 7.34 -8.72 26.89
N LEU A 505 7.48 -9.89 26.23
CA LEU A 505 7.93 -11.14 26.89
C LEU A 505 9.45 -11.27 26.88
N ASP A 506 10.04 -11.22 25.70
CA ASP A 506 11.48 -11.35 25.47
C ASP A 506 11.87 -10.51 24.24
N PRO A 507 12.97 -9.76 24.25
CA PRO A 507 13.39 -8.98 23.08
C PRO A 507 13.59 -9.80 21.80
N ALA A 508 13.93 -11.10 21.90
CA ALA A 508 14.09 -11.99 20.75
C ALA A 508 12.77 -12.61 20.26
N VAL A 509 11.62 -12.25 20.87
CA VAL A 509 10.30 -12.80 20.51
C VAL A 509 9.29 -11.67 20.37
N PHE A 510 8.88 -11.37 19.14
CA PHE A 510 7.74 -10.46 18.92
C PHE A 510 6.45 -11.17 19.29
N SER A 511 5.69 -10.61 20.23
CA SER A 511 4.52 -11.26 20.83
C SER A 511 3.31 -10.34 20.80
N ILE A 512 2.19 -10.84 20.25
CA ILE A 512 0.95 -10.09 20.10
C ILE A 512 -0.26 -10.99 20.37
N VAL A 513 -1.24 -10.46 21.10
CA VAL A 513 -2.56 -11.09 21.26
C VAL A 513 -3.57 -10.41 20.36
N ARG A 514 -4.30 -11.21 19.59
CA ARG A 514 -5.44 -10.76 18.78
C ARG A 514 -6.73 -11.26 19.42
N TYR A 515 -7.73 -10.40 19.48
CA TYR A 515 -9.03 -10.76 20.05
C TYR A 515 -10.15 -9.91 19.45
N PHE A 516 -11.33 -10.50 19.37
CA PHE A 516 -12.56 -9.78 19.01
C PHE A 516 -13.20 -9.23 20.28
N GLU A 517 -13.60 -7.96 20.27
CA GLU A 517 -14.22 -7.31 21.43
C GLU A 517 -15.49 -8.06 21.87
N GLY A 518 -15.58 -8.44 23.14
CA GLY A 518 -16.65 -9.26 23.69
C GLY A 518 -16.55 -10.77 23.38
N GLY A 519 -15.55 -11.19 22.57
CA GLY A 519 -15.28 -12.60 22.30
C GLY A 519 -14.51 -13.26 23.45
N ARG A 520 -14.76 -14.58 23.66
CA ARG A 520 -14.03 -15.36 24.67
C ARG A 520 -12.70 -15.90 24.16
N ARG A 521 -12.55 -16.01 22.83
CA ARG A 521 -11.35 -16.55 22.20
C ARG A 521 -10.33 -15.46 21.96
N ARG A 522 -9.07 -15.86 22.07
CA ARG A 522 -7.89 -15.01 21.78
C ARG A 522 -6.88 -15.82 20.98
N ILE A 523 -6.08 -15.16 20.17
CA ILE A 523 -4.95 -15.80 19.50
C ILE A 523 -3.68 -15.10 19.95
N LEU A 524 -2.82 -15.84 20.63
CA LEU A 524 -1.47 -15.41 20.96
C LEU A 524 -0.54 -15.77 19.81
N CYS A 525 0.01 -14.76 19.16
CA CYS A 525 0.98 -14.92 18.09
C CYS A 525 2.39 -14.68 18.65
N LEU A 526 3.24 -15.69 18.53
CA LEU A 526 4.63 -15.69 18.98
C LEU A 526 5.54 -15.84 17.76
N HIS A 527 6.48 -14.92 17.62
CA HIS A 527 7.43 -14.89 16.50
C HIS A 527 8.85 -14.82 17.05
N ASN A 528 9.59 -15.92 16.97
CA ASN A 528 11.03 -15.90 17.25
C ASN A 528 11.74 -15.15 16.11
N ILE A 529 12.30 -13.99 16.42
CA ILE A 529 12.97 -13.14 15.43
C ILE A 529 14.49 -13.35 15.41
N SER A 530 14.97 -14.37 16.11
CA SER A 530 16.39 -14.69 16.24
C SER A 530 16.77 -16.03 15.61
N ASN A 531 18.05 -16.23 15.37
CA ASN A 531 18.63 -17.50 14.88
C ASN A 531 18.91 -18.52 15.99
N LYS A 532 18.35 -18.32 17.19
CA LYS A 532 18.51 -19.20 18.36
C LYS A 532 17.16 -19.76 18.77
N TYR A 533 17.18 -20.87 19.52
CA TYR A 533 16.00 -21.36 20.22
C TYR A 533 15.58 -20.36 21.30
N GLN A 534 14.29 -20.12 21.44
CA GLN A 534 13.70 -19.26 22.45
C GLN A 534 12.61 -20.01 23.22
N GLU A 535 12.35 -19.59 24.44
CA GLU A 535 11.19 -20.02 25.23
C GLU A 535 10.35 -18.80 25.58
N ALA A 536 9.09 -18.82 25.19
CA ALA A 536 8.14 -17.78 25.53
C ALA A 536 7.14 -18.28 26.58
N ALA A 537 7.03 -17.58 27.69
CA ALA A 537 6.02 -17.85 28.69
C ALA A 537 4.62 -17.49 28.15
N VAL A 538 3.65 -18.38 28.34
CA VAL A 538 2.25 -18.18 27.87
C VAL A 538 1.28 -18.10 29.05
N ASP A 539 1.78 -18.00 30.27
CA ASP A 539 0.96 -17.70 31.45
C ASP A 539 0.59 -16.20 31.41
N LEU A 540 -0.65 -15.95 31.05
CA LEU A 540 -1.13 -14.61 30.75
C LEU A 540 -2.32 -14.24 31.67
N PRO A 541 -2.08 -13.84 32.95
CA PRO A 541 -3.12 -13.19 33.73
C PRO A 541 -3.51 -11.84 33.05
N PRO A 542 -4.78 -11.50 32.90
CA PRO A 542 -5.98 -12.14 33.49
C PRO A 542 -6.71 -13.11 32.53
N TYR A 543 -6.09 -13.53 31.44
CA TYR A 543 -6.71 -14.34 30.40
C TYR A 543 -6.93 -15.79 30.80
N ASN A 544 -6.52 -16.15 32.01
CA ASN A 544 -6.68 -17.51 32.51
C ASN A 544 -6.94 -17.57 34.00
N LYS A 545 -8.04 -18.24 34.39
CA LYS A 545 -8.32 -18.56 35.80
C LYS A 545 -7.61 -19.84 36.26
N LYS A 546 -7.08 -20.65 35.33
CA LYS A 546 -6.34 -21.89 35.60
C LYS A 546 -5.19 -22.00 34.59
N PRO A 547 -4.01 -22.50 34.98
CA PRO A 547 -2.93 -22.75 34.04
C PRO A 547 -3.37 -23.68 32.92
N PHE A 548 -3.05 -23.36 31.67
CA PHE A 548 -3.32 -24.24 30.55
C PHE A 548 -2.46 -25.51 30.66
N ALA A 549 -3.08 -26.67 30.60
CA ALA A 549 -2.35 -27.94 30.44
C ALA A 549 -1.93 -28.15 28.98
N SER A 550 -2.71 -27.62 28.03
CA SER A 550 -2.43 -27.67 26.59
C SER A 550 -3.09 -26.51 25.86
N VAL A 551 -2.52 -26.11 24.72
CA VAL A 551 -3.06 -25.09 23.82
C VAL A 551 -3.05 -25.60 22.39
N LYS A 552 -3.99 -25.14 21.57
CA LYS A 552 -4.04 -25.46 20.14
C LYS A 552 -3.15 -24.48 19.36
N GLU A 553 -2.12 -24.99 18.72
CA GLU A 553 -1.38 -24.26 17.69
C GLU A 553 -2.16 -24.33 16.37
N VAL A 554 -2.55 -23.17 15.81
CA VAL A 554 -3.55 -23.13 14.76
C VAL A 554 -2.98 -23.22 13.33
N ILE A 555 -1.69 -22.89 13.11
CA ILE A 555 -1.04 -22.97 11.80
C ILE A 555 -0.91 -24.45 11.39
N ASN A 556 -0.30 -25.28 12.25
CA ASN A 556 -0.05 -26.70 11.98
C ASN A 556 -1.14 -27.60 12.57
N ARG A 557 -2.16 -27.02 13.24
CA ARG A 557 -3.29 -27.72 13.87
C ARG A 557 -2.86 -28.75 14.94
N GLN A 558 -1.81 -28.42 15.70
CA GLN A 558 -1.25 -29.28 16.72
C GLN A 558 -1.73 -28.88 18.12
N ILE A 559 -1.85 -29.86 19.02
CA ILE A 559 -2.05 -29.58 20.44
C ILE A 559 -0.69 -29.61 21.12
N LEU A 560 -0.33 -28.48 21.71
CA LEU A 560 0.90 -28.35 22.48
C LEU A 560 0.59 -28.58 23.95
N VAL A 561 1.26 -29.56 24.55
CA VAL A 561 1.24 -29.77 26.00
C VAL A 561 2.23 -28.81 26.62
N LEU A 562 1.76 -27.97 27.53
CA LEU A 562 2.61 -26.98 28.18
C LEU A 562 3.33 -27.60 29.38
N ASN A 563 4.58 -27.20 29.59
CA ASN A 563 5.34 -27.60 30.76
C ASN A 563 4.84 -26.89 32.04
N LYS A 564 5.41 -27.23 33.22
CA LYS A 564 5.04 -26.61 34.50
C LYS A 564 5.26 -25.09 34.55
N ARG A 565 6.03 -24.52 33.61
CA ARG A 565 6.29 -23.06 33.49
C ARG A 565 5.37 -22.40 32.47
N ALA A 566 4.39 -23.14 31.90
CA ALA A 566 3.53 -22.66 30.82
C ALA A 566 4.31 -21.96 29.70
N ALA A 567 5.46 -22.53 29.29
CA ALA A 567 6.33 -21.98 28.26
C ALA A 567 6.23 -22.76 26.95
N VAL A 568 6.34 -22.06 25.84
CA VAL A 568 6.36 -22.60 24.47
C VAL A 568 7.75 -22.40 23.88
N SER A 569 8.37 -23.52 23.45
CA SER A 569 9.64 -23.47 22.72
C SER A 569 9.44 -23.06 21.28
N LEU A 570 10.30 -22.19 20.79
CA LEU A 570 10.34 -21.66 19.44
C LEU A 570 11.70 -21.94 18.80
N LYS A 571 11.72 -22.65 17.68
CA LYS A 571 12.94 -22.84 16.86
C LYS A 571 13.40 -21.50 16.27
N PRO A 572 14.63 -21.37 15.75
CA PRO A 572 15.08 -20.20 15.03
C PRO A 572 14.07 -19.76 13.96
N TYR A 573 13.69 -18.48 14.01
CA TYR A 573 12.71 -17.87 13.11
C TYR A 573 11.38 -18.61 13.01
N GLN A 574 10.93 -19.29 14.09
CA GLN A 574 9.65 -19.98 14.11
C GLN A 574 8.52 -19.07 14.56
N THR A 575 7.40 -19.13 13.84
CA THR A 575 6.12 -18.55 14.24
C THR A 575 5.19 -19.63 14.81
N LYS A 576 4.49 -19.31 15.89
CA LYS A 576 3.36 -20.10 16.42
C LYS A 576 2.18 -19.19 16.74
N TRP A 577 0.98 -19.57 16.31
CA TRP A 577 -0.27 -18.93 16.67
C TRP A 577 -1.07 -19.87 17.57
N LEU A 578 -1.33 -19.45 18.79
CA LEU A 578 -1.92 -20.27 19.85
C LEU A 578 -3.33 -19.79 20.16
N LEU A 579 -4.29 -20.67 20.01
CA LEU A 579 -5.69 -20.39 20.38
C LEU A 579 -5.84 -20.54 21.90
N LEU A 580 -6.24 -19.46 22.54
CA LEU A 580 -6.55 -19.38 23.96
C LEU A 580 -8.08 -19.28 24.08
N ASP A 581 -8.70 -20.28 24.67
CA ASP A 581 -10.14 -20.29 25.00
C ASP A 581 -10.28 -20.02 26.51
N GLU A 582 -11.17 -19.07 26.91
CA GLU A 582 -11.51 -18.79 28.30
C GLU A 582 -12.43 -19.87 28.90
#